data_114bf741d44ba30004344ff87c1653e2
#
_entry.id   114bf741d44ba30004344ff87c1653e2
#
_cell.length_a   1.000
_cell.length_b   1.000
_cell.length_c   1.000
_cell.angle_alpha   90.00
_cell.angle_beta   90.00
_cell.angle_gamma   90.00
#
_symmetry.space_group_name_H-M   'P 1'
#
loop_
_entity.id
_entity.type
_entity.pdbx_description
1 polymer ?
#
loop_
_entity_poly.entity_id
_entity_poly.type
_entity_poly.pdbx_seq_one_letter_code
_entity_poly.pdbx_strand_id
1 'polypeptide(L)'
;MSNRVGRAQRATSESQISVVIDLDGTGRSDIATGLPFFDHMLTAFATHGSFDLTVQAEGDVEVDAHHTVEDTAIVLGTALRKAVGDKAGIRRFGSQLLPMDETLVEAVVDFSGRAYFVMNGEPEHLQWHIIGGHYATVINRHFFETLAAHAAITLHLNVRYGRDPHHITEAEFKAVARALRGAVEFDPRQTGIPSTKGAL
;
A
#
# COMPACT_ATOMS: atom_id res chain seq x y z
N MET A 1 -6.97 -24.16 4.39
CA MET A 1 -7.33 -22.84 3.83
C MET A 1 -6.36 -22.58 2.71
N SER A 2 -6.81 -22.12 1.53
CA SER A 2 -5.91 -21.77 0.43
C SER A 2 -5.10 -20.55 0.87
N ASN A 3 -3.77 -20.62 0.70
CA ASN A 3 -2.87 -19.50 0.98
C ASN A 3 -3.23 -18.36 0.04
N ARG A 4 -3.60 -17.18 0.57
CA ARG A 4 -3.94 -15.98 -0.23
C ARG A 4 -2.68 -15.26 -0.67
N VAL A 5 -1.96 -15.90 -1.60
CA VAL A 5 -0.70 -15.37 -2.16
C VAL A 5 -0.93 -14.80 -3.54
N GLY A 6 -0.61 -13.53 -3.69
CA GLY A 6 -0.60 -12.83 -4.98
C GLY A 6 0.81 -12.64 -5.50
N ARG A 7 0.98 -12.78 -6.82
CA ARG A 7 2.25 -12.60 -7.53
C ARG A 7 2.03 -11.74 -8.75
N ALA A 8 2.89 -10.76 -8.95
CA ALA A 8 2.89 -9.93 -10.14
C ALA A 8 4.31 -9.49 -10.49
N GLN A 9 4.50 -9.18 -11.76
CA GLN A 9 5.75 -8.65 -12.28
C GLN A 9 5.49 -7.69 -13.43
N ARG A 10 6.39 -6.75 -13.64
CA ARG A 10 6.35 -5.78 -14.72
C ARG A 10 7.79 -5.50 -15.16
N ALA A 11 8.01 -5.37 -16.46
CA ALA A 11 9.26 -4.91 -17.03
C ALA A 11 8.96 -3.85 -18.09
N THR A 12 9.67 -2.73 -18.00
CA THR A 12 9.64 -1.61 -18.95
C THR A 12 11.07 -1.31 -19.40
N SER A 13 11.27 -0.22 -20.13
CA SER A 13 12.64 0.29 -20.42
C SER A 13 13.27 0.99 -19.21
N GLU A 14 12.48 1.32 -18.19
CA GLU A 14 12.89 2.14 -17.04
C GLU A 14 13.04 1.30 -15.77
N SER A 15 12.29 0.20 -15.67
CA SER A 15 12.29 -0.62 -14.47
C SER A 15 11.96 -2.10 -14.73
N GLN A 16 12.40 -2.97 -13.82
CA GLN A 16 12.00 -4.37 -13.73
C GLN A 16 11.58 -4.68 -12.29
N ILE A 17 10.30 -4.97 -12.08
CA ILE A 17 9.70 -5.13 -10.74
C ILE A 17 9.06 -6.51 -10.61
N SER A 18 9.29 -7.17 -9.48
CA SER A 18 8.56 -8.37 -9.07
C SER A 18 8.05 -8.25 -7.63
N VAL A 19 6.81 -8.64 -7.38
CA VAL A 19 6.18 -8.61 -6.05
C VAL A 19 5.48 -9.93 -5.76
N VAL A 20 5.68 -10.42 -4.54
CA VAL A 20 4.91 -11.51 -3.93
C VAL A 20 4.35 -11.02 -2.60
N ILE A 21 3.05 -11.15 -2.40
CA ILE A 21 2.39 -10.83 -1.14
C ILE A 21 1.56 -12.01 -0.65
N ASP A 22 1.73 -12.40 0.62
CA ASP A 22 0.88 -13.34 1.33
C ASP A 22 0.05 -12.58 2.38
N LEU A 23 -1.28 -12.57 2.20
CA LEU A 23 -2.20 -11.86 3.09
C LEU A 23 -2.35 -12.55 4.44
N ASP A 24 -2.02 -13.83 4.54
CA ASP A 24 -2.08 -14.64 5.75
C ASP A 24 -0.70 -14.83 6.41
N GLY A 25 0.23 -13.93 6.07
CA GLY A 25 1.59 -13.90 6.54
C GLY A 25 1.76 -13.47 8.00
N THR A 26 3.00 -13.27 8.40
CA THR A 26 3.42 -12.87 9.76
C THR A 26 4.16 -11.53 9.80
N GLY A 27 4.26 -10.82 8.69
CA GLY A 27 4.96 -9.54 8.55
C GLY A 27 6.42 -9.68 8.16
N ARG A 28 6.82 -10.82 7.58
CA ARG A 28 8.18 -10.99 7.05
C ARG A 28 8.34 -10.23 5.73
N SER A 29 9.49 -9.60 5.56
CA SER A 29 9.78 -8.84 4.35
C SER A 29 11.15 -9.20 3.78
N ASP A 30 11.22 -9.21 2.43
CA ASP A 30 12.44 -9.30 1.64
C ASP A 30 12.33 -8.26 0.53
N ILE A 31 12.94 -7.07 0.76
CA ILE A 31 12.69 -5.88 -0.04
C ILE A 31 14.00 -5.27 -0.50
N ALA A 32 14.12 -5.06 -1.80
CA ALA A 32 15.25 -4.38 -2.44
C ALA A 32 14.75 -3.58 -3.64
N THR A 33 14.65 -2.25 -3.49
CA THR A 33 14.21 -1.34 -4.56
C THR A 33 15.31 -0.40 -5.05
N GLY A 34 16.47 -0.43 -4.41
CA GLY A 34 17.55 0.55 -4.65
C GLY A 34 17.31 1.91 -3.96
N LEU A 35 16.19 2.07 -3.26
CA LEU A 35 15.81 3.29 -2.53
C LEU A 35 15.67 2.95 -1.03
N PRO A 36 16.70 3.16 -0.19
CA PRO A 36 16.69 2.69 1.21
C PRO A 36 15.51 3.18 2.04
N PHE A 37 15.05 4.41 1.83
CA PHE A 37 13.89 4.93 2.54
C PHE A 37 12.59 4.24 2.09
N PHE A 38 12.44 3.97 0.80
CA PHE A 38 11.29 3.24 0.28
C PHE A 38 11.27 1.78 0.72
N ASP A 39 12.45 1.12 0.79
CA ASP A 39 12.60 -0.22 1.37
C ASP A 39 12.11 -0.24 2.83
N HIS A 40 12.45 0.79 3.61
CA HIS A 40 11.98 0.96 4.98
C HIS A 40 10.44 1.13 5.02
N MET A 41 9.85 1.92 4.13
CA MET A 41 8.40 2.11 4.06
C MET A 41 7.65 0.81 3.72
N LEU A 42 8.14 0.05 2.74
CA LEU A 42 7.55 -1.23 2.37
C LEU A 42 7.74 -2.30 3.47
N THR A 43 8.87 -2.26 4.19
CA THR A 43 9.09 -3.09 5.38
C THR A 43 8.10 -2.75 6.50
N ALA A 44 7.87 -1.47 6.75
CA ALA A 44 6.86 -1.02 7.71
C ALA A 44 5.44 -1.46 7.28
N PHE A 45 5.12 -1.35 5.98
CA PHE A 45 3.87 -1.84 5.40
C PHE A 45 3.68 -3.35 5.65
N ALA A 46 4.67 -4.17 5.32
CA ALA A 46 4.63 -5.62 5.54
C ALA A 46 4.42 -5.97 7.03
N THR A 47 5.25 -5.40 7.90
CA THR A 47 5.23 -5.66 9.34
C THR A 47 3.91 -5.28 9.97
N HIS A 48 3.41 -4.05 9.73
CA HIS A 48 2.19 -3.56 10.35
C HIS A 48 0.91 -4.12 9.72
N GLY A 49 0.96 -4.52 8.45
CA GLY A 49 -0.10 -5.28 7.79
C GLY A 49 -0.10 -6.76 8.17
N SER A 50 0.98 -7.26 8.78
CA SER A 50 1.24 -8.69 8.97
C SER A 50 1.19 -9.50 7.66
N PHE A 51 1.57 -8.85 6.56
CA PHE A 51 1.72 -9.48 5.26
C PHE A 51 3.15 -10.03 5.12
N ASP A 52 3.34 -11.23 4.57
CA ASP A 52 4.67 -11.61 4.09
C ASP A 52 4.85 -10.98 2.70
N LEU A 53 5.88 -10.15 2.53
CA LEU A 53 6.07 -9.32 1.33
C LEU A 53 7.49 -9.46 0.78
N THR A 54 7.59 -9.87 -0.47
CA THR A 54 8.84 -9.82 -1.26
C THR A 54 8.70 -8.78 -2.36
N VAL A 55 9.63 -7.84 -2.46
CA VAL A 55 9.72 -6.85 -3.53
C VAL A 55 11.15 -6.79 -4.03
N GLN A 56 11.34 -7.09 -5.30
CA GLN A 56 12.60 -6.93 -5.99
C GLN A 56 12.40 -5.96 -7.15
N ALA A 57 13.13 -4.87 -7.15
CA ALA A 57 13.04 -3.82 -8.15
C ALA A 57 14.42 -3.37 -8.59
N GLU A 58 14.63 -3.33 -9.90
CA GLU A 58 15.74 -2.68 -10.57
C GLU A 58 15.17 -1.57 -11.44
N GLY A 59 15.53 -0.32 -11.20
CA GLY A 59 15.07 0.84 -11.95
C GLY A 59 16.13 1.90 -12.09
N ASP A 60 15.85 2.91 -12.90
CA ASP A 60 16.72 4.03 -13.22
C ASP A 60 16.76 5.11 -12.11
N VAL A 61 16.99 4.67 -10.86
CA VAL A 61 16.94 5.51 -9.64
C VAL A 61 17.90 6.70 -9.67
N GLU A 62 18.96 6.64 -10.51
CA GLU A 62 19.86 7.76 -10.73
C GLU A 62 19.19 8.88 -11.54
N VAL A 63 18.14 8.57 -12.32
CA VAL A 63 17.36 9.55 -13.08
C VAL A 63 16.31 10.17 -12.17
N ASP A 64 15.42 9.32 -11.64
CA ASP A 64 14.40 9.71 -10.66
C ASP A 64 13.87 8.46 -9.91
N ALA A 65 13.60 8.60 -8.63
CA ALA A 65 12.91 7.58 -7.84
C ALA A 65 11.47 7.30 -8.33
N HIS A 66 10.87 8.23 -9.07
CA HIS A 66 9.47 8.22 -9.47
C HIS A 66 9.08 6.93 -10.19
N HIS A 67 9.81 6.57 -11.25
CA HIS A 67 9.52 5.38 -12.07
C HIS A 67 9.51 4.09 -11.23
N THR A 68 10.53 3.91 -10.38
CA THR A 68 10.64 2.73 -9.52
C THR A 68 9.52 2.66 -8.49
N VAL A 69 9.15 3.77 -7.87
CA VAL A 69 8.09 3.84 -6.86
C VAL A 69 6.72 3.62 -7.49
N GLU A 70 6.43 4.25 -8.64
CA GLU A 70 5.18 4.08 -9.38
C GLU A 70 5.00 2.63 -9.86
N ASP A 71 6.01 2.07 -10.55
CA ASP A 71 5.94 0.71 -11.06
C ASP A 71 5.84 -0.32 -9.93
N THR A 72 6.48 -0.07 -8.78
CA THR A 72 6.29 -0.90 -7.58
C THR A 72 4.84 -0.84 -7.09
N ALA A 73 4.21 0.33 -7.07
CA ALA A 73 2.80 0.47 -6.68
C ALA A 73 1.85 -0.27 -7.63
N ILE A 74 2.10 -0.21 -8.95
CA ILE A 74 1.36 -0.97 -9.99
C ILE A 74 1.42 -2.46 -9.68
N VAL A 75 2.63 -2.98 -9.48
CA VAL A 75 2.86 -4.42 -9.29
C VAL A 75 2.32 -4.89 -7.94
N LEU A 76 2.52 -4.12 -6.86
CA LEU A 76 1.98 -4.43 -5.53
C LEU A 76 0.43 -4.41 -5.54
N GLY A 77 -0.19 -3.41 -6.14
CA GLY A 77 -1.65 -3.35 -6.28
C GLY A 77 -2.22 -4.54 -7.06
N THR A 78 -1.54 -4.91 -8.15
CA THR A 78 -1.91 -6.08 -8.96
C THR A 78 -1.76 -7.39 -8.17
N ALA A 79 -0.67 -7.55 -7.41
CA ALA A 79 -0.45 -8.72 -6.56
C ALA A 79 -1.48 -8.80 -5.44
N LEU A 80 -1.78 -7.68 -4.77
CA LEU A 80 -2.82 -7.57 -3.74
C LEU A 80 -4.20 -7.99 -4.26
N ARG A 81 -4.61 -7.48 -5.43
CA ARG A 81 -5.86 -7.86 -6.08
C ARG A 81 -5.94 -9.36 -6.36
N LYS A 82 -4.86 -9.96 -6.85
CA LYS A 82 -4.77 -11.40 -7.10
C LYS A 82 -4.87 -12.22 -5.81
N ALA A 83 -4.22 -11.77 -4.73
CA ALA A 83 -4.23 -12.43 -3.44
C ALA A 83 -5.63 -12.45 -2.79
N VAL A 84 -6.38 -11.34 -2.90
CA VAL A 84 -7.75 -11.23 -2.38
C VAL A 84 -8.74 -12.10 -3.16
N GLY A 85 -8.50 -12.32 -4.45
CA GLY A 85 -9.33 -13.17 -5.30
C GLY A 85 -10.76 -12.62 -5.50
N ASP A 86 -11.76 -13.48 -5.27
CA ASP A 86 -13.18 -13.16 -5.45
C ASP A 86 -13.79 -12.35 -4.29
N LYS A 87 -13.03 -12.06 -3.25
CA LYS A 87 -13.44 -11.30 -2.06
C LYS A 87 -14.49 -12.01 -1.20
N ALA A 88 -14.73 -13.32 -1.40
CA ALA A 88 -15.69 -14.04 -0.58
C ALA A 88 -15.19 -14.15 0.87
N GLY A 89 -16.09 -13.92 1.82
CA GLY A 89 -15.84 -14.10 3.26
C GLY A 89 -14.99 -13.02 3.93
N ILE A 90 -14.47 -12.02 3.20
CA ILE A 90 -13.69 -10.94 3.82
C ILE A 90 -14.60 -9.89 4.46
N ARG A 91 -14.05 -9.08 5.39
CA ARG A 91 -14.77 -7.94 5.99
C ARG A 91 -15.06 -6.83 4.99
N ARG A 92 -14.26 -6.73 3.92
CA ARG A 92 -14.36 -5.74 2.85
C ARG A 92 -13.93 -4.33 3.26
N PHE A 93 -14.38 -3.84 4.41
CA PHE A 93 -14.06 -2.50 4.91
C PHE A 93 -13.00 -2.57 6.01
N GLY A 94 -12.03 -1.68 5.96
CA GLY A 94 -11.03 -1.51 7.00
C GLY A 94 -10.72 -0.04 7.23
N SER A 95 -10.45 0.31 8.48
CA SER A 95 -10.05 1.66 8.84
C SER A 95 -9.01 1.65 9.95
N GLN A 96 -8.12 2.64 9.94
CA GLN A 96 -7.09 2.80 10.94
C GLN A 96 -6.80 4.27 11.18
N LEU A 97 -6.86 4.69 12.44
CA LEU A 97 -6.18 5.88 12.94
C LEU A 97 -4.84 5.43 13.50
N LEU A 98 -3.76 6.04 13.03
CA LEU A 98 -2.40 5.66 13.39
C LEU A 98 -1.60 6.89 13.82
N PRO A 99 -1.18 6.95 15.09
CA PRO A 99 -0.27 7.97 15.58
C PRO A 99 1.19 7.56 15.34
N MET A 100 2.04 8.53 15.07
CA MET A 100 3.48 8.41 15.10
C MET A 100 4.05 9.72 15.66
N ASP A 101 4.45 9.69 16.92
CA ASP A 101 4.85 10.86 17.71
C ASP A 101 3.84 12.04 17.57
N GLU A 102 4.23 13.13 16.91
CA GLU A 102 3.41 14.32 16.68
C GLU A 102 2.49 14.23 15.48
N THR A 103 2.48 13.08 14.78
CA THR A 103 1.70 12.85 13.56
C THR A 103 0.51 11.95 13.83
N LEU A 104 -0.62 12.23 13.18
CA LEU A 104 -1.80 11.36 13.16
C LEU A 104 -2.31 11.23 11.73
N VAL A 105 -2.39 9.99 11.25
CA VAL A 105 -2.92 9.64 9.92
C VAL A 105 -4.13 8.72 10.05
N GLU A 106 -5.11 8.88 9.18
CA GLU A 106 -6.27 8.01 9.02
C GLU A 106 -6.29 7.40 7.63
N ALA A 107 -6.44 6.08 7.56
CA ALA A 107 -6.68 5.35 6.32
C ALA A 107 -8.02 4.61 6.38
N VAL A 108 -8.82 4.67 5.31
CA VAL A 108 -10.08 3.94 5.16
C VAL A 108 -10.11 3.24 3.81
N VAL A 109 -10.40 1.94 3.80
CA VAL A 109 -10.37 1.07 2.62
C VAL A 109 -11.70 0.39 2.40
N ASP A 110 -12.15 0.32 1.13
CA ASP A 110 -13.23 -0.55 0.65
C ASP A 110 -12.71 -1.39 -0.53
N PHE A 111 -12.71 -2.72 -0.40
CA PHE A 111 -12.46 -3.65 -1.50
C PHE A 111 -13.64 -3.71 -2.46
N SER A 112 -14.05 -2.55 -2.96
CA SER A 112 -15.25 -2.34 -3.78
C SER A 112 -15.17 -2.89 -5.21
N GLY A 113 -13.98 -3.27 -5.69
CA GLY A 113 -13.74 -3.56 -7.10
C GLY A 113 -13.66 -2.33 -8.00
N ARG A 114 -13.82 -1.12 -7.44
CA ARG A 114 -13.74 0.16 -8.14
C ARG A 114 -12.60 0.99 -7.57
N ALA A 115 -11.67 1.35 -8.45
CA ALA A 115 -10.57 2.22 -8.08
C ALA A 115 -11.07 3.65 -7.78
N TYR A 116 -10.78 4.14 -6.59
CA TYR A 116 -11.00 5.53 -6.21
C TYR A 116 -10.02 5.93 -5.11
N PHE A 117 -9.40 7.07 -5.26
CA PHE A 117 -8.43 7.56 -4.28
C PHE A 117 -8.75 8.98 -3.84
N VAL A 118 -8.69 9.22 -2.54
CA VAL A 118 -8.80 10.54 -1.93
C VAL A 118 -7.68 10.70 -0.92
N MET A 119 -6.92 11.79 -1.02
CA MET A 119 -5.89 12.16 -0.06
C MET A 119 -6.05 13.63 0.36
N ASN A 120 -6.10 13.87 1.66
CA ASN A 120 -6.28 15.19 2.23
C ASN A 120 -5.33 15.44 3.41
N GLY A 121 -5.13 16.73 3.73
CA GLY A 121 -4.45 17.17 4.95
C GLY A 121 -2.93 17.10 4.89
N GLU A 122 -2.35 16.76 3.75
CA GLU A 122 -0.90 16.83 3.56
C GLU A 122 -0.42 18.27 3.77
N PRO A 123 0.56 18.49 4.67
CA PRO A 123 1.18 19.81 4.81
C PRO A 123 1.90 20.21 3.51
N GLU A 124 1.86 21.50 3.18
CA GLU A 124 2.45 22.03 1.95
C GLU A 124 3.94 21.64 1.78
N HIS A 125 4.69 21.60 2.89
CA HIS A 125 6.12 21.26 2.84
C HIS A 125 6.42 19.85 2.37
N LEU A 126 5.47 18.90 2.43
CA LEU A 126 5.65 17.56 1.85
C LEU A 126 5.83 17.60 0.32
N GLN A 127 5.35 18.63 -0.35
CA GLN A 127 5.49 18.76 -1.81
C GLN A 127 6.95 18.99 -2.26
N TRP A 128 7.83 19.39 -1.32
CA TRP A 128 9.20 19.79 -1.65
C TRP A 128 10.27 19.03 -0.87
N HIS A 129 9.87 18.18 0.07
CA HIS A 129 10.83 17.51 0.93
C HIS A 129 11.44 16.28 0.28
N ILE A 130 12.74 16.04 0.54
CA ILE A 130 13.45 14.85 0.06
C ILE A 130 14.04 14.14 1.28
N ILE A 131 13.68 12.86 1.47
CA ILE A 131 14.17 12.02 2.54
C ILE A 131 15.30 11.14 2.02
N GLY A 132 16.39 11.03 2.80
CA GLY A 132 17.52 10.17 2.43
C GLY A 132 18.23 10.54 1.12
N GLY A 133 17.99 11.76 0.62
CA GLY A 133 18.62 12.28 -0.60
C GLY A 133 17.99 11.84 -1.92
N HIS A 134 17.07 10.87 -1.92
CA HIS A 134 16.52 10.29 -3.15
C HIS A 134 15.00 10.12 -3.15
N TYR A 135 14.34 10.16 -1.98
CA TYR A 135 12.89 9.97 -1.89
C TYR A 135 12.17 11.30 -1.72
N ALA A 136 11.59 11.82 -2.80
CA ALA A 136 10.77 13.02 -2.77
C ALA A 136 9.37 12.69 -2.21
N THR A 137 8.95 13.33 -1.11
CA THR A 137 7.69 13.00 -0.42
C THR A 137 6.43 13.28 -1.24
N VAL A 138 6.52 14.13 -2.27
CA VAL A 138 5.43 14.35 -3.24
C VAL A 138 4.96 13.06 -3.91
N ILE A 139 5.83 12.05 -3.99
CA ILE A 139 5.51 10.75 -4.63
C ILE A 139 4.58 9.88 -3.78
N ASN A 140 4.39 10.17 -2.48
CA ASN A 140 3.49 9.42 -1.60
C ASN A 140 2.08 9.37 -2.19
N ARG A 141 1.54 10.52 -2.57
CA ARG A 141 0.21 10.63 -3.20
C ARG A 141 0.11 9.73 -4.43
N HIS A 142 1.10 9.80 -5.31
CA HIS A 142 1.13 9.02 -6.55
C HIS A 142 1.23 7.52 -6.27
N PHE A 143 2.07 7.11 -5.30
CA PHE A 143 2.16 5.71 -4.87
C PHE A 143 0.81 5.15 -4.41
N PHE A 144 0.10 5.86 -3.52
CA PHE A 144 -1.18 5.35 -2.98
C PHE A 144 -2.31 5.41 -4.00
N GLU A 145 -2.34 6.42 -4.87
CA GLU A 145 -3.29 6.49 -5.99
C GLU A 145 -3.10 5.31 -6.95
N THR A 146 -1.87 5.04 -7.35
CA THR A 146 -1.51 3.94 -8.24
C THR A 146 -1.78 2.59 -7.59
N LEU A 147 -1.44 2.42 -6.32
CA LEU A 147 -1.79 1.22 -5.54
C LEU A 147 -3.31 0.98 -5.53
N ALA A 148 -4.11 2.01 -5.22
CA ALA A 148 -5.55 1.91 -5.18
C ALA A 148 -6.14 1.56 -6.55
N ALA A 149 -5.60 2.14 -7.62
CA ALA A 149 -6.01 1.87 -9.00
C ALA A 149 -5.81 0.39 -9.38
N HIS A 150 -4.62 -0.15 -9.12
CA HIS A 150 -4.26 -1.51 -9.53
C HIS A 150 -4.80 -2.60 -8.59
N ALA A 151 -5.00 -2.29 -7.32
CA ALA A 151 -5.71 -3.15 -6.38
C ALA A 151 -7.24 -3.14 -6.60
N ALA A 152 -7.77 -2.21 -7.39
CA ALA A 152 -9.20 -1.96 -7.60
C ALA A 152 -9.96 -1.74 -6.27
N ILE A 153 -9.41 -0.87 -5.42
CA ILE A 153 -9.98 -0.49 -4.13
C ILE A 153 -10.34 1.00 -4.10
N THR A 154 -11.27 1.35 -3.21
CA THR A 154 -11.43 2.73 -2.76
C THR A 154 -10.54 2.94 -1.55
N LEU A 155 -9.67 3.94 -1.60
CA LEU A 155 -8.76 4.32 -0.51
C LEU A 155 -8.93 5.80 -0.17
N HIS A 156 -9.26 6.10 1.08
CA HIS A 156 -9.21 7.45 1.63
C HIS A 156 -8.05 7.52 2.62
N LEU A 157 -7.15 8.46 2.42
CA LEU A 157 -5.97 8.70 3.25
C LEU A 157 -5.98 10.17 3.71
N ASN A 158 -6.02 10.39 5.02
CA ASN A 158 -6.09 11.73 5.59
C ASN A 158 -4.98 11.94 6.61
N VAL A 159 -4.08 12.87 6.35
CA VAL A 159 -3.15 13.40 7.35
C VAL A 159 -3.95 14.35 8.23
N ARG A 160 -4.25 13.93 9.46
CA ARG A 160 -5.00 14.75 10.40
C ARG A 160 -4.16 15.92 10.92
N TYR A 161 -2.90 15.65 11.23
CA TYR A 161 -1.85 16.60 11.55
C TYR A 161 -0.49 15.90 11.59
N GLY A 162 0.59 16.66 11.46
CA GLY A 162 1.97 16.19 11.52
C GLY A 162 2.92 17.29 11.08
N ARG A 163 4.21 17.15 11.41
CA ARG A 163 5.24 18.12 11.02
C ARG A 163 6.42 17.46 10.33
N ASP A 164 6.88 16.32 10.86
CA ASP A 164 8.04 15.64 10.31
C ASP A 164 7.65 14.86 9.06
N PRO A 165 8.27 15.13 7.89
CA PRO A 165 7.97 14.42 6.65
C PRO A 165 8.20 12.91 6.72
N HIS A 166 9.20 12.46 7.48
CA HIS A 166 9.45 11.04 7.73
C HIS A 166 8.29 10.41 8.51
N HIS A 167 7.90 11.03 9.65
CA HIS A 167 6.80 10.53 10.48
C HIS A 167 5.48 10.49 9.72
N ILE A 168 5.19 11.52 8.91
CA ILE A 168 3.98 11.55 8.10
C ILE A 168 3.99 10.41 7.08
N THR A 169 5.06 10.29 6.28
CA THR A 169 5.18 9.24 5.26
C THR A 169 5.08 7.85 5.88
N GLU A 170 5.82 7.59 6.95
CA GLU A 170 5.78 6.27 7.61
C GLU A 170 4.41 5.97 8.23
N ALA A 171 3.74 6.97 8.81
CA ALA A 171 2.39 6.82 9.34
C ALA A 171 1.37 6.51 8.23
N GLU A 172 1.53 7.09 7.04
CA GLU A 172 0.70 6.77 5.86
C GLU A 172 0.82 5.30 5.45
N PHE A 173 2.05 4.79 5.29
CA PHE A 173 2.28 3.39 4.93
C PHE A 173 1.75 2.43 5.99
N LYS A 174 1.98 2.70 7.28
CA LYS A 174 1.46 1.89 8.39
C LYS A 174 -0.07 1.92 8.47
N ALA A 175 -0.68 3.10 8.33
CA ALA A 175 -2.14 3.25 8.40
C ALA A 175 -2.83 2.48 7.26
N VAL A 176 -2.32 2.61 6.03
CA VAL A 176 -2.84 1.88 4.87
C VAL A 176 -2.68 0.37 5.05
N ALA A 177 -1.51 -0.10 5.49
CA ALA A 177 -1.27 -1.52 5.75
C ALA A 177 -2.24 -2.10 6.79
N ARG A 178 -2.48 -1.38 7.89
CA ARG A 178 -3.42 -1.78 8.94
C ARG A 178 -4.88 -1.78 8.47
N ALA A 179 -5.27 -0.77 7.70
CA ALA A 179 -6.61 -0.69 7.11
C ALA A 179 -6.86 -1.83 6.11
N LEU A 180 -5.88 -2.11 5.23
CA LEU A 180 -5.91 -3.24 4.30
C LEU A 180 -6.03 -4.57 5.03
N ARG A 181 -5.20 -4.80 6.07
CA ARG A 181 -5.30 -6.00 6.89
C ARG A 181 -6.71 -6.19 7.44
N GLY A 182 -7.28 -5.16 8.07
CA GLY A 182 -8.64 -5.22 8.62
C GLY A 182 -9.68 -5.55 7.54
N ALA A 183 -9.53 -5.00 6.35
CA ALA A 183 -10.45 -5.23 5.24
C ALA A 183 -10.39 -6.65 4.66
N VAL A 184 -9.18 -7.27 4.61
CA VAL A 184 -8.99 -8.62 4.05
C VAL A 184 -9.17 -9.74 5.06
N GLU A 185 -9.30 -9.44 6.36
CA GLU A 185 -9.62 -10.45 7.38
C GLU A 185 -10.96 -11.13 7.09
N PHE A 186 -11.02 -12.45 7.32
CA PHE A 186 -12.29 -13.16 7.20
C PHE A 186 -13.26 -12.78 8.33
N ASP A 187 -14.51 -12.53 7.97
CA ASP A 187 -15.60 -12.44 8.93
C ASP A 187 -16.30 -13.81 8.98
N PRO A 188 -16.29 -14.53 10.13
CA PRO A 188 -16.92 -15.84 10.23
C PRO A 188 -18.43 -15.82 9.99
N ARG A 189 -19.06 -14.66 10.02
CA ARG A 189 -20.49 -14.47 9.74
C ARG A 189 -20.77 -14.17 8.27
N GLN A 190 -19.74 -13.94 7.45
CA GLN A 190 -19.84 -13.63 6.03
C GLN A 190 -19.49 -14.88 5.20
N THR A 191 -20.49 -15.50 4.55
CA THR A 191 -20.29 -16.76 3.80
C THR A 191 -20.10 -16.58 2.30
N GLY A 192 -20.27 -15.38 1.78
CA GLY A 192 -20.17 -15.06 0.35
C GLY A 192 -19.51 -13.71 0.09
N ILE A 193 -19.72 -13.17 -1.11
CA ILE A 193 -19.23 -11.84 -1.48
C ILE A 193 -19.99 -10.79 -0.64
N PRO A 194 -19.27 -9.91 0.10
CA PRO A 194 -19.90 -8.93 1.00
C PRO A 194 -20.52 -7.75 0.22
N SER A 195 -21.53 -8.03 -0.57
CA SER A 195 -22.22 -7.07 -1.42
C SER A 195 -23.69 -7.43 -1.58
N THR A 196 -24.58 -6.47 -1.44
CA THR A 196 -26.02 -6.63 -1.72
C THR A 196 -26.31 -6.93 -3.20
N LYS A 197 -25.33 -6.68 -4.09
CA LYS A 197 -25.41 -6.97 -5.52
C LYS A 197 -24.91 -8.38 -5.88
N GLY A 198 -24.32 -9.12 -4.90
CA GLY A 198 -23.72 -10.44 -5.11
C GLY A 198 -22.42 -10.43 -5.95
N ALA A 199 -21.87 -9.24 -6.24
CA ALA A 199 -20.62 -9.04 -6.96
C ALA A 199 -19.87 -7.79 -6.48
N LEU A 200 -18.54 -7.76 -6.65
CA LEU A 200 -17.63 -6.65 -6.38
C LEU A 200 -16.57 -6.52 -7.47
#